data_1b58f0f8e86fd8c897316ce14e69b2a7
#
_entry.id   1b58f0f8e86fd8c897316ce14e69b2a7
#
_cell.length_a   1.000
_cell.length_b   1.000
_cell.length_c   1.000
_cell.angle_alpha   90.00
_cell.angle_beta   90.00
_cell.angle_gamma   90.00
#
_symmetry.space_group_name_H-M   'P 1'
#
loop_
_entity.id
_entity.type
_entity.pdbx_description
1 polymer ?
#
loop_
_entity_poly.entity_id
_entity_poly.type
_entity_poly.pdbx_seq_one_letter_code
_entity_poly.pdbx_strand_id
1 'polypeptide(L)' 'MASTRTTVYLHPKVYRAAKIKSAATGKSFTEIVNDALILSLKEDEADLAAFDHRTKEPSRPFESALKDLKRDGLL' A
#
# COMPACT_ATOMS: atom_id res chain seq x y z
N MET A 1 11.33 -2.80 -13.69
CA MET A 1 10.70 -3.72 -12.72
C MET A 1 9.35 -4.17 -13.27
N ALA A 2 9.11 -5.46 -13.27
CA ALA A 2 7.84 -5.98 -13.78
C ALA A 2 6.71 -5.72 -12.78
N SER A 3 5.59 -5.19 -13.27
CA SER A 3 4.41 -4.98 -12.45
C SER A 3 3.57 -6.26 -12.41
N THR A 4 3.01 -6.57 -11.27
CA THR A 4 2.11 -7.70 -11.13
C THR A 4 0.71 -7.30 -11.56
N ARG A 5 0.13 -8.06 -12.48
CA ARG A 5 -1.21 -7.82 -12.95
C ARG A 5 -2.21 -8.40 -11.96
N THR A 6 -3.17 -7.61 -11.54
CA THR A 6 -4.20 -8.05 -10.60
C THR A 6 -5.53 -7.39 -10.91
N THR A 7 -6.62 -8.00 -10.46
CA THR A 7 -7.97 -7.48 -10.63
C THR A 7 -8.53 -7.11 -9.26
N VAL A 8 -9.09 -5.90 -9.15
CA VAL A 8 -9.69 -5.38 -7.93
C VAL A 8 -11.08 -4.84 -8.24
N TYR A 9 -12.03 -5.11 -7.34
CA TYR A 9 -13.36 -4.54 -7.46
C TYR A 9 -13.46 -3.33 -6.57
N LEU A 10 -13.71 -2.17 -7.17
CA LEU A 10 -13.79 -0.90 -6.44
C LEU A 10 -15.23 -0.43 -6.32
N HIS A 11 -15.53 0.22 -5.21
CA HIS A 11 -16.82 0.90 -5.10
C HIS A 11 -16.95 1.93 -6.21
N PRO A 12 -18.11 2.01 -6.93
CA PRO A 12 -18.24 2.91 -8.07
C PRO A 12 -17.90 4.37 -7.77
N LYS A 13 -18.26 4.86 -6.59
CA LYS A 13 -17.95 6.25 -6.20
C LYS A 13 -16.47 6.46 -5.95
N VAL A 14 -15.79 5.46 -5.41
CA VAL A 14 -14.34 5.49 -5.18
C VAL A 14 -13.61 5.47 -6.53
N TYR A 15 -14.05 4.61 -7.44
CA TYR A 15 -13.48 4.53 -8.77
C TYR A 15 -13.60 5.87 -9.50
N ARG A 16 -14.80 6.48 -9.46
CA ARG A 16 -15.04 7.77 -10.09
C ARG A 16 -14.14 8.86 -9.53
N ALA A 17 -14.02 8.94 -8.20
CA ALA A 17 -13.17 9.92 -7.56
C ALA A 17 -11.70 9.73 -7.95
N ALA A 18 -11.23 8.49 -8.03
CA ALA A 18 -9.87 8.19 -8.43
C ALA A 18 -9.61 8.59 -9.88
N LYS A 19 -10.60 8.38 -10.77
CA LYS A 19 -10.49 8.79 -12.17
C LYS A 19 -10.40 10.30 -12.29
N ILE A 20 -11.19 11.04 -11.52
CA ILE A 20 -11.15 12.50 -11.50
C ILE A 20 -9.79 12.98 -11.00
N LYS A 21 -9.27 12.35 -9.94
CA LYS A 21 -7.96 12.69 -9.42
C LYS A 21 -6.86 12.41 -10.44
N SER A 22 -6.96 11.30 -11.16
CA SER A 22 -6.03 10.97 -12.23
C SER A 22 -5.96 12.08 -13.28
N ALA A 23 -7.11 12.55 -13.73
CA ALA A 23 -7.19 13.63 -14.72
C ALA A 23 -6.63 14.95 -14.17
N ALA A 24 -6.91 15.25 -12.90
CA ALA A 24 -6.50 16.52 -12.28
C ALA A 24 -4.99 16.57 -11.97
N THR A 25 -4.38 15.45 -11.62
CA THR A 25 -2.97 15.41 -11.19
C THR A 25 -2.01 14.98 -12.28
N GLY A 26 -2.51 14.46 -13.39
CA GLY A 26 -1.67 13.91 -14.46
C GLY A 26 -1.09 12.54 -14.15
N LYS A 27 -1.40 11.96 -12.98
CA LYS A 27 -0.98 10.61 -12.64
C LYS A 27 -1.92 9.59 -13.25
N SER A 28 -1.39 8.43 -13.64
CA SER A 28 -2.23 7.34 -14.13
C SER A 28 -3.10 6.78 -13.00
N PHE A 29 -4.20 6.15 -13.37
CA PHE A 29 -5.06 5.48 -12.40
C PHE A 29 -4.27 4.43 -11.59
N THR A 30 -3.42 3.68 -12.27
CA THR A 30 -2.56 2.68 -11.63
C THR A 30 -1.64 3.31 -10.57
N GLU A 31 -1.04 4.45 -10.87
CA GLU A 31 -0.19 5.15 -9.91
C GLU A 31 -0.98 5.59 -8.68
N ILE A 32 -2.19 6.09 -8.87
CA ILE A 32 -3.04 6.52 -7.75
C ILE A 32 -3.38 5.34 -6.85
N VAL A 33 -3.74 4.20 -7.43
CA VAL A 33 -4.05 2.99 -6.67
C VAL A 33 -2.82 2.52 -5.90
N ASN A 34 -1.66 2.47 -6.54
CA ASN A 34 -0.42 2.05 -5.88
C ASN A 34 -0.03 3.00 -4.76
N ASP A 35 -0.13 4.31 -4.98
CA ASP A 35 0.18 5.31 -3.95
C ASP A 35 -0.72 5.15 -2.73
N ALA A 36 -2.01 4.92 -2.94
CA ALA A 36 -2.95 4.71 -1.85
C ALA A 36 -2.63 3.45 -1.04
N LEU A 37 -2.27 2.37 -1.72
CA LEU A 37 -1.89 1.13 -1.06
C LEU A 37 -0.59 1.29 -0.28
N ILE A 38 0.40 1.96 -0.86
CA ILE A 38 1.66 2.24 -0.18
C ILE A 38 1.42 3.07 1.08
N LEU A 39 0.60 4.09 1.00
CA LEU A 39 0.27 4.92 2.16
C LEU A 39 -0.39 4.09 3.26
N SER A 40 -1.35 3.24 2.91
CA SER A 40 -2.01 2.36 3.87
C SER A 40 -1.02 1.42 4.54
N LEU A 41 -0.09 0.85 3.77
CA LEU A 41 0.92 -0.05 4.29
C LEU A 41 1.92 0.68 5.19
N LYS A 42 2.23 1.93 4.90
CA LYS A 42 3.08 2.76 5.77
C LYS A 42 2.43 2.97 7.13
N GLU A 43 1.13 3.23 7.15
CA GLU A 43 0.39 3.41 8.38
C GLU A 43 0.41 2.12 9.22
N ASP A 44 0.20 0.98 8.57
CA ASP A 44 0.25 -0.32 9.22
C ASP A 44 1.65 -0.61 9.78
N GLU A 45 2.70 -0.27 9.04
CA GLU A 45 4.08 -0.47 9.49
C GLU A 45 4.38 0.36 10.73
N ALA A 46 3.92 1.60 10.76
CA ALA A 46 4.10 2.47 11.92
C ALA A 46 3.36 1.93 13.15
N ASP A 47 2.14 1.41 12.96
CA ASP A 47 1.36 0.81 14.04
C ASP A 47 2.04 -0.44 14.60
N LEU A 48 2.54 -1.29 13.72
CA LEU A 48 3.24 -2.51 14.14
C LEU A 48 4.53 -2.18 14.86
N ALA A 49 5.26 -1.18 14.43
CA ALA A 49 6.48 -0.74 15.09
C ALA A 49 6.21 -0.26 16.51
N ALA A 50 5.04 0.34 16.77
CA ALA A 50 4.65 0.79 18.10
C ALA A 50 4.39 -0.35 19.07
N PHE A 51 4.03 -1.53 18.56
CA PHE A 51 3.74 -2.70 19.40
C PHE A 51 4.83 -3.75 19.42
N ASP A 52 5.78 -3.67 18.51
CA ASP A 52 6.72 -4.75 18.22
C ASP A 52 7.56 -5.17 19.41
N HIS A 53 8.01 -4.24 20.23
CA HIS A 53 8.91 -4.56 21.33
C HIS A 53 8.25 -5.33 22.48
N ARG A 54 6.95 -5.57 22.41
CA ARG A 54 6.22 -6.30 23.45
C ARG A 54 5.90 -7.74 23.09
N THR A 55 6.05 -8.11 21.84
CA THR A 55 5.71 -9.44 21.38
C THR A 55 6.97 -10.22 21.06
N LYS A 56 7.04 -11.44 21.58
CA LYS A 56 8.10 -12.38 21.26
C LYS A 56 7.64 -13.40 20.22
N GLU A 57 6.52 -13.12 19.57
CA GLU A 57 5.99 -13.99 18.56
C GLU A 57 6.80 -13.90 17.27
N PRO A 58 6.91 -15.03 16.53
CA PRO A 58 7.58 -14.99 15.24
C PRO A 58 6.87 -14.02 14.28
N SER A 59 7.64 -13.47 13.36
CA SER A 59 7.11 -12.53 12.37
C SER A 59 5.99 -13.16 11.58
N ARG A 60 4.88 -12.45 11.43
CA ARG A 60 3.77 -12.87 10.58
C ARG A 60 4.12 -12.61 9.12
N PRO A 61 3.50 -13.32 8.17
CA PRO A 61 3.75 -13.07 6.76
C PRO A 61 3.56 -11.61 6.34
N PHE A 62 2.56 -10.93 6.91
CA PHE A 62 2.32 -9.52 6.63
C PHE A 62 3.48 -8.64 7.11
N GLU A 63 3.97 -8.87 8.32
CA GLU A 63 5.10 -8.12 8.86
C GLU A 63 6.37 -8.34 8.03
N SER A 64 6.59 -9.56 7.58
CA SER A 64 7.72 -9.87 6.70
C SER A 64 7.60 -9.11 5.37
N ALA A 65 6.40 -9.05 4.81
CA ALA A 65 6.15 -8.32 3.57
C ALA A 65 6.44 -6.83 3.75
N LEU A 66 6.01 -6.24 4.88
CA LEU A 66 6.26 -4.84 5.18
C LEU A 66 7.76 -4.55 5.32
N LYS A 67 8.48 -5.44 5.97
CA LYS A 67 9.94 -5.30 6.10
C LYS A 67 10.63 -5.35 4.74
N ASP A 68 10.18 -6.22 3.85
CA ASP A 68 10.70 -6.31 2.50
C ASP A 68 10.45 -5.03 1.72
N LEU A 69 9.26 -4.46 1.82
CA LEU A 69 8.93 -3.20 1.17
C LEU A 69 9.80 -2.05 1.68
N LYS A 70 10.03 -2.01 2.97
CA LYS A 70 10.88 -0.98 3.58
C LYS A 70 12.33 -1.15 3.13
N ARG A 71 12.83 -2.39 3.10
CA ARG A 71 14.18 -2.68 2.61
C ARG A 71 14.36 -2.27 1.16
N ASP A 72 13.32 -2.47 0.34
CA ASP A 72 13.35 -2.14 -1.08
C ASP A 72 13.10 -0.64 -1.35
N GLY A 73 12.88 0.13 -0.33
CA GLY A 73 12.69 1.57 -0.45
C GLY A 73 11.29 1.98 -0.89
N LEU A 74 10.32 1.08 -0.84
CA LEU A 74 8.93 1.38 -1.23
C LEU A 74 8.12 1.99 -0.08
N LEU A 75 8.58 1.82 1.14
CA LEU A 75 7.96 2.45 2.33
C LEU A 75 8.89 3.44 3.03
#